data_e77dd4c2cd3199e1ebbdfd1dc465e249
#
_entry.id   e77dd4c2cd3199e1ebbdfd1dc465e249
#
_cell.length_a   1.000
_cell.length_b   1.000
_cell.length_c   1.000
_cell.angle_alpha   90.00
_cell.angle_beta   90.00
_cell.angle_gamma   90.00
#
_symmetry.space_group_name_H-M   'P 1'
#
loop_
_entity.id
_entity.type
_entity.pdbx_description
1 polymer ?
#
loop_
_entity_poly.entity_id
_entity_poly.type
_entity_poly.pdbx_seq_one_letter_code
_entity_poly.pdbx_strand_id
1 'polypeptide(L)'
;MAAELHIPMIELAPSILSADFARLGEDARAAVEGGATVLHVDIMDGHFVPNLTIGPPVVASLRKVTRVPLDCHLMIEQPDEFIPAFAEAGVNWISVHQEACVHLDRTLRLIASHGCKPGVVINPATPVHTLDEVLPLVHHVLVMSVNPGFGGQSFIASSLKKIELLSQIRQSRGFNFRIEVDGGVHHDTIANVVCAGAEILVAGSAIFEHGSPRESASRLLESARAAVKNRVRDLSSVAGGP
;
A
#
# COMPACT_ATOMS: atom_id res chain seq x y z
N MET A 1 -4.97 13.86 -30.40
CA MET A 1 -4.40 12.56 -30.04
C MET A 1 -5.21 12.02 -28.88
N ALA A 2 -5.93 10.91 -29.08
CA ALA A 2 -6.65 10.26 -28.00
C ALA A 2 -5.61 9.80 -26.97
N ALA A 3 -5.75 10.24 -25.71
CA ALA A 3 -4.92 9.72 -24.63
C ALA A 3 -5.19 8.21 -24.56
N GLU A 4 -4.18 7.39 -24.76
CA GLU A 4 -4.28 5.97 -24.48
C GLU A 4 -4.74 5.81 -23.04
N LEU A 5 -5.89 5.19 -22.85
CA LEU A 5 -6.41 4.83 -21.53
C LEU A 5 -5.43 3.86 -20.89
N HIS A 6 -4.55 4.39 -20.06
CA HIS A 6 -3.64 3.57 -19.26
C HIS A 6 -4.50 2.77 -18.26
N ILE A 7 -4.68 1.48 -18.53
CA ILE A 7 -5.34 0.56 -17.59
C ILE A 7 -4.34 0.26 -16.48
N PRO A 8 -4.55 0.74 -15.25
CA PRO A 8 -3.62 0.51 -14.17
C PRO A 8 -3.56 -0.98 -13.84
N MET A 9 -2.34 -1.51 -13.68
CA MET A 9 -2.13 -2.85 -13.17
C MET A 9 -2.40 -2.84 -11.67
N ILE A 10 -3.46 -3.52 -11.25
CA ILE A 10 -3.78 -3.66 -9.82
C ILE A 10 -2.89 -4.71 -9.19
N GLU A 11 -2.29 -4.35 -8.07
CA GLU A 11 -1.55 -5.25 -7.18
C GLU A 11 -2.29 -5.41 -5.86
N LEU A 12 -2.39 -6.65 -5.41
CA LEU A 12 -2.89 -6.98 -4.08
C LEU A 12 -1.69 -7.19 -3.17
N ALA A 13 -1.68 -6.47 -2.05
CA ALA A 13 -0.65 -6.49 -1.02
C ALA A 13 -1.24 -6.98 0.32
N PRO A 14 -1.31 -8.29 0.57
CA PRO A 14 -1.77 -8.82 1.85
C PRO A 14 -0.92 -8.28 3.01
N SER A 15 -1.58 -7.59 3.98
CA SER A 15 -0.92 -7.20 5.23
C SER A 15 -0.80 -8.40 6.15
N ILE A 16 0.43 -8.83 6.37
CA ILE A 16 0.73 -9.96 7.25
C ILE A 16 0.45 -9.69 8.73
N LEU A 17 0.10 -8.47 9.08
CA LEU A 17 -0.34 -8.11 10.44
C LEU A 17 -1.54 -8.96 10.91
N SER A 18 -2.43 -9.35 9.99
CA SER A 18 -3.60 -10.19 10.26
C SER A 18 -3.36 -11.69 10.06
N ALA A 19 -2.14 -12.11 9.70
CA ALA A 19 -1.80 -13.52 9.53
C ALA A 19 -1.54 -14.21 10.87
N ASP A 20 -1.59 -15.54 10.89
CA ASP A 20 -1.13 -16.32 12.05
C ASP A 20 0.41 -16.29 12.13
N PHE A 21 0.95 -15.56 13.10
CA PHE A 21 2.40 -15.42 13.26
C PHE A 21 3.11 -16.75 13.57
N ALA A 22 2.39 -17.75 14.13
CA ALA A 22 2.95 -19.09 14.29
C ALA A 22 3.14 -19.82 12.96
N ARG A 23 2.42 -19.40 11.90
CA ARG A 23 2.45 -20.00 10.55
C ARG A 23 2.67 -18.95 9.46
N LEU A 24 3.27 -17.83 9.79
CA LEU A 24 3.40 -16.64 8.93
C LEU A 24 3.90 -16.98 7.50
N GLY A 25 4.90 -17.86 7.40
CA GLY A 25 5.46 -18.24 6.10
C GLY A 25 4.50 -19.09 5.24
N GLU A 26 3.61 -19.86 5.86
CA GLU A 26 2.58 -20.65 5.16
C GLU A 26 1.47 -19.73 4.66
N ASP A 27 0.97 -18.86 5.52
CA ASP A 27 -0.08 -17.91 5.20
C ASP A 27 0.36 -16.92 4.10
N ALA A 28 1.58 -16.41 4.19
CA ALA A 28 2.16 -15.55 3.17
C ALA A 28 2.24 -16.24 1.80
N ARG A 29 2.69 -17.51 1.76
CA ARG A 29 2.73 -18.29 0.51
C ARG A 29 1.34 -18.53 -0.04
N ALA A 30 0.37 -18.90 0.81
CA ALA A 30 -1.00 -19.13 0.40
C ALA A 30 -1.63 -17.87 -0.23
N ALA A 31 -1.40 -16.69 0.35
CA ALA A 31 -1.86 -15.42 -0.23
C ALA A 31 -1.20 -15.12 -1.59
N VAL A 32 0.11 -15.39 -1.74
CA VAL A 32 0.82 -15.23 -3.03
C VAL A 32 0.29 -16.23 -4.07
N GLU A 33 0.03 -17.48 -3.71
CA GLU A 33 -0.61 -18.46 -4.60
C GLU A 33 -2.04 -18.04 -5.01
N GLY A 34 -2.71 -17.24 -4.19
CA GLY A 34 -3.99 -16.60 -4.50
C GLY A 34 -3.90 -15.41 -5.46
N GLY A 35 -2.68 -15.03 -5.88
CA GLY A 35 -2.44 -13.98 -6.86
C GLY A 35 -1.93 -12.66 -6.28
N ALA A 36 -1.60 -12.60 -4.99
CA ALA A 36 -0.91 -11.44 -4.44
C ALA A 36 0.48 -11.29 -5.06
N THR A 37 0.84 -10.05 -5.40
CA THR A 37 2.11 -9.73 -6.07
C THR A 37 3.08 -8.96 -5.19
N VAL A 38 2.64 -8.54 -4.01
CA VAL A 38 3.40 -7.84 -2.97
C VAL A 38 2.98 -8.44 -1.62
N LEU A 39 3.82 -8.40 -0.60
CA LEU A 39 3.42 -8.63 0.79
C LEU A 39 3.67 -7.34 1.57
N HIS A 40 2.64 -6.86 2.26
CA HIS A 40 2.70 -5.67 3.10
C HIS A 40 3.05 -6.05 4.53
N VAL A 41 4.00 -5.30 5.12
CA VAL A 41 4.60 -5.60 6.42
C VAL A 41 4.51 -4.37 7.31
N ASP A 42 3.59 -4.41 8.26
CA ASP A 42 3.33 -3.31 9.20
C ASP A 42 4.29 -3.36 10.39
N ILE A 43 5.18 -2.37 10.46
CA ILE A 43 6.17 -2.22 11.53
C ILE A 43 5.71 -1.12 12.49
N MET A 44 5.56 -1.48 13.76
CA MET A 44 5.06 -0.58 14.82
C MET A 44 5.97 -0.66 16.03
N ASP A 45 6.25 0.48 16.67
CA ASP A 45 7.22 0.64 17.76
C ASP A 45 6.59 0.92 19.13
N GLY A 46 5.27 1.04 19.21
CA GLY A 46 4.58 1.42 20.45
C GLY A 46 4.70 2.90 20.83
N HIS A 47 5.27 3.74 19.95
CA HIS A 47 5.46 5.19 20.16
C HIS A 47 4.68 5.99 19.13
N PHE A 48 5.00 5.84 17.84
CA PHE A 48 4.23 6.49 16.77
C PHE A 48 2.77 6.01 16.72
N VAL A 49 2.56 4.72 17.01
CA VAL A 49 1.23 4.10 17.17
C VAL A 49 1.20 3.25 18.47
N PRO A 50 0.01 3.11 19.13
CA PRO A 50 -0.09 2.42 20.40
C PRO A 50 -0.11 0.89 20.25
N ASN A 51 0.74 0.34 19.41
CA ASN A 51 0.88 -1.09 19.15
C ASN A 51 2.34 -1.42 18.84
N LEU A 52 2.74 -2.66 19.11
CA LEU A 52 4.07 -3.18 18.83
C LEU A 52 3.92 -4.43 17.97
N THR A 53 4.66 -4.52 16.85
CA THR A 53 4.53 -5.67 15.95
C THR A 53 5.81 -6.46 15.80
N ILE A 54 6.50 -6.34 14.69
CA ILE A 54 7.68 -7.14 14.31
C ILE A 54 8.83 -6.24 13.90
N GLY A 55 10.01 -6.83 13.72
CA GLY A 55 11.21 -6.11 13.29
C GLY A 55 12.00 -6.85 12.21
N PRO A 56 13.20 -6.34 11.86
CA PRO A 56 14.04 -6.87 10.79
C PRO A 56 14.29 -8.38 10.81
N PRO A 57 14.44 -9.07 11.98
CA PRO A 57 14.66 -10.53 11.99
C PRO A 57 13.47 -11.33 11.43
N VAL A 58 12.22 -10.88 11.67
CA VAL A 58 11.03 -11.53 11.12
C VAL A 58 10.95 -11.29 9.62
N VAL A 59 11.23 -10.07 9.18
CA VAL A 59 11.29 -9.71 7.75
C VAL A 59 12.34 -10.55 7.01
N ALA A 60 13.54 -10.69 7.57
CA ALA A 60 14.59 -11.54 7.00
C ALA A 60 14.18 -13.01 6.91
N SER A 61 13.38 -13.51 7.86
CA SER A 61 12.83 -14.86 7.83
C SER A 61 11.74 -15.01 6.76
N LEU A 62 10.86 -14.02 6.63
CA LEU A 62 9.83 -13.95 5.60
C LEU A 62 10.47 -13.90 4.19
N ARG A 63 11.55 -13.12 4.01
CA ARG A 63 12.29 -13.05 2.74
C ARG A 63 12.75 -14.41 2.21
N LYS A 64 13.07 -15.35 3.11
CA LYS A 64 13.52 -16.71 2.73
C LYS A 64 12.41 -17.57 2.13
N VAL A 65 11.15 -17.28 2.42
CA VAL A 65 9.99 -18.10 2.03
C VAL A 65 9.18 -17.52 0.88
N THR A 66 9.48 -16.30 0.45
CA THR A 66 8.80 -15.64 -0.68
C THR A 66 9.77 -14.96 -1.62
N ARG A 67 9.36 -14.71 -2.85
CA ARG A 67 10.13 -13.96 -3.86
C ARG A 67 9.43 -12.67 -4.30
N VAL A 68 8.15 -12.50 -3.95
CA VAL A 68 7.45 -11.25 -4.26
C VAL A 68 8.04 -10.10 -3.46
N PRO A 69 7.92 -8.86 -3.93
CA PRO A 69 8.34 -7.70 -3.16
C PRO A 69 7.76 -7.70 -1.75
N LEU A 70 8.61 -7.31 -0.78
CA LEU A 70 8.22 -6.98 0.57
C LEU A 70 8.14 -5.46 0.66
N ASP A 71 6.97 -4.96 0.99
CA ASP A 71 6.67 -3.56 1.21
C ASP A 71 6.57 -3.31 2.71
N CYS A 72 7.56 -2.63 3.28
CA CYS A 72 7.62 -2.32 4.70
C CYS A 72 7.02 -0.95 4.99
N HIS A 73 5.92 -0.93 5.72
CA HIS A 73 5.26 0.27 6.20
C HIS A 73 5.75 0.59 7.64
N LEU A 74 6.57 1.64 7.76
CA LEU A 74 7.18 2.01 9.03
C LEU A 74 6.30 3.01 9.80
N MET A 75 5.50 2.51 10.72
CA MET A 75 4.75 3.26 11.73
C MET A 75 5.58 3.39 13.00
N ILE A 76 6.72 4.06 12.89
CA ILE A 76 7.72 4.20 13.96
C ILE A 76 8.22 5.63 14.06
N GLU A 77 8.64 6.05 15.24
CA GLU A 77 9.43 7.27 15.42
C GLU A 77 10.85 7.07 14.86
N GLN A 78 11.45 8.13 14.35
CA GLN A 78 12.84 8.16 13.85
C GLN A 78 13.15 7.04 12.81
N PRO A 79 12.37 6.91 11.72
CA PRO A 79 12.53 5.81 10.77
C PRO A 79 13.93 5.75 10.12
N ASP A 80 14.63 6.87 10.03
CA ASP A 80 15.99 6.96 9.46
C ASP A 80 16.96 5.95 10.13
N GLU A 81 16.80 5.69 11.44
CA GLU A 81 17.67 4.77 12.19
C GLU A 81 17.49 3.31 11.80
N PHE A 82 16.30 2.94 11.31
CA PHE A 82 15.92 1.55 11.01
C PHE A 82 15.96 1.19 9.53
N ILE A 83 15.92 2.18 8.63
CA ILE A 83 15.95 1.96 7.16
C ILE A 83 17.10 1.01 6.75
N PRO A 84 18.36 1.19 7.20
CA PRO A 84 19.45 0.28 6.83
C PRO A 84 19.18 -1.17 7.21
N ALA A 85 18.67 -1.40 8.42
CA ALA A 85 18.42 -2.75 8.94
C ALA A 85 17.28 -3.46 8.18
N PHE A 86 16.23 -2.72 7.80
CA PHE A 86 15.15 -3.29 6.98
C PHE A 86 15.61 -3.57 5.55
N ALA A 87 16.40 -2.69 4.94
CA ALA A 87 16.99 -2.93 3.62
C ALA A 87 17.88 -4.17 3.61
N GLU A 88 18.73 -4.35 4.62
CA GLU A 88 19.58 -5.54 4.80
C GLU A 88 18.75 -6.82 5.03
N ALA A 89 17.59 -6.71 5.69
CA ALA A 89 16.64 -7.81 5.84
C ALA A 89 15.98 -8.26 4.52
N GLY A 90 16.19 -7.52 3.43
CA GLY A 90 15.72 -7.89 2.08
C GLY A 90 14.38 -7.29 1.69
N VAL A 91 14.02 -6.16 2.28
CA VAL A 91 12.86 -5.36 1.88
C VAL A 91 13.08 -4.73 0.51
N ASN A 92 12.03 -4.63 -0.28
CA ASN A 92 12.07 -4.03 -1.61
C ASN A 92 11.54 -2.59 -1.62
N TRP A 93 10.50 -2.31 -0.84
CA TRP A 93 9.87 -1.00 -0.71
C TRP A 93 9.82 -0.62 0.77
N ILE A 94 10.07 0.62 1.09
CA ILE A 94 9.95 1.17 2.45
C ILE A 94 9.10 2.43 2.38
N SER A 95 8.01 2.43 3.13
CA SER A 95 7.11 3.58 3.28
C SER A 95 7.28 4.18 4.67
N VAL A 96 7.43 5.50 4.73
CA VAL A 96 7.57 6.27 5.97
C VAL A 96 6.47 7.30 6.09
N HIS A 97 5.93 7.47 7.28
CA HIS A 97 4.96 8.52 7.55
C HIS A 97 5.59 9.91 7.43
N GLN A 98 4.93 10.80 6.69
CA GLN A 98 5.33 12.21 6.66
C GLN A 98 5.35 12.80 8.07
N GLU A 99 4.42 12.40 8.90
CA GLU A 99 4.25 12.89 10.28
C GLU A 99 5.38 12.43 11.23
N ALA A 100 6.11 11.37 10.86
CA ALA A 100 7.26 10.86 11.62
C ALA A 100 8.62 11.42 11.13
N CYS A 101 8.65 12.10 9.98
CA CYS A 101 9.89 12.52 9.33
C CYS A 101 10.09 14.03 9.41
N VAL A 102 11.05 14.49 10.22
CA VAL A 102 11.40 15.92 10.32
C VAL A 102 11.97 16.43 8.99
N HIS A 103 12.74 15.61 8.28
CA HIS A 103 13.38 15.92 6.99
C HIS A 103 13.02 14.87 5.95
N LEU A 104 11.76 14.87 5.51
CA LEU A 104 11.20 13.83 4.64
C LEU A 104 12.01 13.61 3.34
N ASP A 105 12.46 14.67 2.65
CA ASP A 105 13.30 14.53 1.45
C ASP A 105 14.57 13.71 1.74
N ARG A 106 15.26 14.00 2.85
CA ARG A 106 16.45 13.26 3.27
C ARG A 106 16.14 11.80 3.55
N THR A 107 15.05 11.50 4.24
CA THR A 107 14.62 10.14 4.57
C THR A 107 14.29 9.33 3.30
N LEU A 108 13.58 9.93 2.34
CA LEU A 108 13.26 9.27 1.07
C LEU A 108 14.52 8.95 0.25
N ARG A 109 15.51 9.88 0.24
CA ARG A 109 16.81 9.64 -0.42
C ARG A 109 17.63 8.58 0.31
N LEU A 110 17.55 8.50 1.63
CA LEU A 110 18.18 7.44 2.41
C LEU A 110 17.61 6.07 2.03
N ILE A 111 16.29 5.93 1.91
CA ILE A 111 15.64 4.70 1.43
C ILE A 111 16.18 4.31 0.05
N ALA A 112 16.20 5.26 -0.88
CA ALA A 112 16.70 5.02 -2.23
C ALA A 112 18.20 4.64 -2.25
N SER A 113 19.03 5.24 -1.40
CA SER A 113 20.47 4.93 -1.32
C SER A 113 20.76 3.51 -0.83
N HIS A 114 19.83 2.90 -0.10
CA HIS A 114 19.89 1.49 0.30
C HIS A 114 19.27 0.52 -0.72
N GLY A 115 18.94 1.00 -1.94
CA GLY A 115 18.40 0.17 -3.03
C GLY A 115 16.92 -0.18 -2.89
N CYS A 116 16.23 0.40 -1.91
CA CYS A 116 14.79 0.23 -1.72
C CYS A 116 14.01 1.31 -2.48
N LYS A 117 12.78 0.99 -2.89
CA LYS A 117 11.86 1.96 -3.49
C LYS A 117 11.21 2.81 -2.39
N PRO A 118 11.36 4.14 -2.41
CA PRO A 118 10.83 4.99 -1.37
C PRO A 118 9.31 5.16 -1.50
N GLY A 119 8.58 5.00 -0.41
CA GLY A 119 7.18 5.34 -0.24
C GLY A 119 6.98 6.42 0.79
N VAL A 120 5.94 7.23 0.63
CA VAL A 120 5.50 8.18 1.64
C VAL A 120 4.07 7.89 2.05
N VAL A 121 3.81 7.99 3.35
CA VAL A 121 2.50 7.69 3.95
C VAL A 121 1.89 8.98 4.51
N ILE A 122 0.58 9.12 4.37
CA ILE A 122 -0.20 10.18 5.02
C ILE A 122 -1.35 9.61 5.84
N ASN A 123 -1.49 10.10 7.07
CA ASN A 123 -2.59 9.79 7.97
C ASN A 123 -3.94 10.34 7.46
N PRO A 124 -5.09 9.86 7.98
CA PRO A 124 -6.40 10.39 7.59
C PRO A 124 -6.55 11.92 7.72
N ALA A 125 -5.91 12.53 8.71
CA ALA A 125 -5.97 13.98 8.93
C ALA A 125 -4.97 14.79 8.09
N THR A 126 -3.94 14.19 7.51
CA THR A 126 -2.87 14.87 6.76
C THR A 126 -3.31 15.17 5.33
N PRO A 127 -3.29 16.43 4.87
CA PRO A 127 -3.70 16.77 3.52
C PRO A 127 -2.63 16.40 2.47
N VAL A 128 -3.08 16.08 1.25
CA VAL A 128 -2.19 15.64 0.13
C VAL A 128 -1.15 16.70 -0.25
N HIS A 129 -1.49 17.99 -0.20
CA HIS A 129 -0.58 19.08 -0.62
C HIS A 129 0.71 19.15 0.20
N THR A 130 0.76 18.54 1.37
CA THR A 130 2.00 18.45 2.16
C THR A 130 3.09 17.62 1.49
N LEU A 131 2.72 16.83 0.47
CA LEU A 131 3.63 15.98 -0.29
C LEU A 131 4.15 16.63 -1.58
N ASP A 132 3.67 17.81 -1.96
CA ASP A 132 3.90 18.42 -3.28
C ASP A 132 5.38 18.42 -3.71
N GLU A 133 6.31 18.68 -2.79
CA GLU A 133 7.74 18.78 -3.05
C GLU A 133 8.43 17.40 -3.15
N VAL A 134 7.82 16.34 -2.60
CA VAL A 134 8.42 15.00 -2.56
C VAL A 134 7.80 13.99 -3.53
N LEU A 135 6.66 14.30 -4.13
CA LEU A 135 6.00 13.42 -5.11
C LEU A 135 6.90 12.96 -6.26
N PRO A 136 7.86 13.78 -6.78
CA PRO A 136 8.79 13.31 -7.82
C PRO A 136 9.81 12.26 -7.36
N LEU A 137 10.00 12.12 -6.04
CA LEU A 137 11.02 11.25 -5.44
C LEU A 137 10.50 9.87 -5.09
N VAL A 138 9.17 9.71 -4.99
CA VAL A 138 8.57 8.49 -4.44
C VAL A 138 8.16 7.49 -5.52
N HIS A 139 8.29 6.22 -5.20
CA HIS A 139 7.73 5.13 -5.99
C HIS A 139 6.22 5.01 -5.78
N HIS A 140 5.74 5.24 -4.55
CA HIS A 140 4.33 5.19 -4.21
C HIS A 140 3.98 6.15 -3.07
N VAL A 141 2.70 6.53 -3.04
CA VAL A 141 2.07 7.25 -1.94
C VAL A 141 1.06 6.33 -1.30
N LEU A 142 1.25 6.02 -0.02
CA LEU A 142 0.32 5.23 0.78
C LEU A 142 -0.67 6.16 1.49
N VAL A 143 -1.94 6.00 1.16
CA VAL A 143 -3.04 6.72 1.81
C VAL A 143 -3.63 5.83 2.90
N MET A 144 -3.49 6.25 4.16
CA MET A 144 -4.19 5.58 5.25
C MET A 144 -5.69 5.86 5.17
N SER A 145 -6.46 4.80 5.09
CA SER A 145 -7.94 4.83 5.12
C SER A 145 -8.52 4.35 6.46
N VAL A 146 -7.65 4.20 7.45
CA VAL A 146 -7.94 4.03 8.89
C VAL A 146 -6.90 4.81 9.68
N ASN A 147 -7.09 4.98 10.98
CA ASN A 147 -6.00 5.46 11.83
C ASN A 147 -4.98 4.32 12.02
N PRO A 148 -3.66 4.59 11.81
CA PRO A 148 -2.64 3.55 11.94
C PRO A 148 -2.61 2.92 13.34
N GLY A 149 -2.19 1.64 13.42
CA GLY A 149 -1.92 0.94 14.67
C GLY A 149 -2.63 -0.39 14.86
N PHE A 150 -3.79 -0.62 14.25
CA PHE A 150 -4.55 -1.88 14.40
C PHE A 150 -5.19 -2.32 13.09
N GLY A 151 -5.28 -3.63 12.88
CA GLY A 151 -6.06 -4.22 11.80
C GLY A 151 -7.58 -4.20 12.07
N GLY A 152 -8.39 -4.60 11.09
CA GLY A 152 -9.83 -4.81 11.24
C GLY A 152 -10.69 -3.55 11.44
N GLN A 153 -10.15 -2.36 11.19
CA GLN A 153 -10.87 -1.09 11.34
C GLN A 153 -11.80 -0.79 10.15
N SER A 154 -12.82 0.03 10.41
CA SER A 154 -13.74 0.51 9.38
C SER A 154 -13.08 1.54 8.47
N PHE A 155 -13.32 1.41 7.16
CA PHE A 155 -12.82 2.31 6.13
C PHE A 155 -13.30 3.75 6.31
N ILE A 156 -12.38 4.72 6.31
CA ILE A 156 -12.68 6.15 6.37
C ILE A 156 -12.97 6.66 4.96
N ALA A 157 -14.25 6.86 4.63
CA ALA A 157 -14.68 7.22 3.27
C ALA A 157 -14.07 8.53 2.73
N SER A 158 -13.71 9.48 3.58
CA SER A 158 -13.06 10.72 3.15
C SER A 158 -11.67 10.53 2.52
N SER A 159 -11.02 9.37 2.75
CA SER A 159 -9.74 9.02 2.12
C SER A 159 -9.86 8.86 0.60
N LEU A 160 -11.04 8.52 0.06
CA LEU A 160 -11.28 8.45 -1.39
C LEU A 160 -10.94 9.77 -2.10
N LYS A 161 -11.28 10.90 -1.50
CA LYS A 161 -10.94 12.23 -2.05
C LYS A 161 -9.43 12.47 -2.18
N LYS A 162 -8.63 11.91 -1.27
CA LYS A 162 -7.17 12.00 -1.34
C LYS A 162 -6.61 11.16 -2.48
N ILE A 163 -7.15 9.95 -2.68
CA ILE A 163 -6.78 9.06 -3.77
C ILE A 163 -7.09 9.72 -5.12
N GLU A 164 -8.28 10.29 -5.26
CA GLU A 164 -8.69 11.03 -6.45
C GLU A 164 -7.77 12.23 -6.73
N LEU A 165 -7.46 13.02 -5.70
CA LEU A 165 -6.58 14.17 -5.83
C LEU A 165 -5.16 13.76 -6.23
N LEU A 166 -4.60 12.71 -5.63
CA LEU A 166 -3.29 12.16 -6.01
C LEU A 166 -3.29 11.67 -7.47
N SER A 167 -4.36 11.01 -7.90
CA SER A 167 -4.51 10.56 -9.29
C SER A 167 -4.54 11.74 -10.27
N GLN A 168 -5.24 12.84 -9.93
CA GLN A 168 -5.28 14.07 -10.72
C GLN A 168 -3.91 14.77 -10.77
N ILE A 169 -3.23 14.90 -9.62
CA ILE A 169 -1.89 15.51 -9.54
C ILE A 169 -0.90 14.70 -10.40
N ARG A 170 -0.90 13.38 -10.25
CA ARG A 170 -0.04 12.47 -11.03
C ARG A 170 -0.23 12.69 -12.53
N GLN A 171 -1.48 12.70 -12.98
CA GLN A 171 -1.81 12.87 -14.40
C GLN A 171 -1.44 14.27 -14.91
N SER A 172 -1.79 15.32 -14.17
CA SER A 172 -1.58 16.72 -14.60
C SER A 172 -0.10 17.13 -14.60
N ARG A 173 0.71 16.57 -13.69
CA ARG A 173 2.13 16.88 -13.56
C ARG A 173 3.05 15.84 -14.24
N GLY A 174 2.52 14.76 -14.82
CA GLY A 174 3.28 13.70 -15.47
C GLY A 174 4.17 12.89 -14.51
N PHE A 175 3.75 12.74 -13.26
CA PHE A 175 4.49 11.95 -12.27
C PHE A 175 4.23 10.45 -12.44
N ASN A 176 5.16 9.61 -11.97
CA ASN A 176 5.10 8.15 -12.11
C ASN A 176 4.88 7.40 -10.78
N PHE A 177 4.59 8.10 -9.69
CA PHE A 177 4.31 7.42 -8.44
C PHE A 177 3.00 6.61 -8.52
N ARG A 178 2.93 5.54 -7.76
CA ARG A 178 1.74 4.69 -7.63
C ARG A 178 0.94 5.12 -6.40
N ILE A 179 -0.34 4.79 -6.39
CA ILE A 179 -1.22 5.09 -5.26
C ILE A 179 -1.55 3.78 -4.56
N GLU A 180 -1.16 3.71 -3.30
CA GLU A 180 -1.42 2.61 -2.39
C GLU A 180 -2.44 3.03 -1.35
N VAL A 181 -3.26 2.08 -0.89
CA VAL A 181 -4.29 2.33 0.13
C VAL A 181 -4.25 1.22 1.17
N ASP A 182 -4.18 1.61 2.43
CA ASP A 182 -4.21 0.70 3.56
C ASP A 182 -5.29 1.07 4.58
N GLY A 183 -6.06 0.06 4.97
CA GLY A 183 -7.09 0.12 6.00
C GLY A 183 -8.51 -0.08 5.49
N GLY A 184 -9.19 -1.12 5.99
CA GLY A 184 -10.60 -1.40 5.67
C GLY A 184 -10.85 -1.74 4.20
N VAL A 185 -9.84 -2.24 3.47
CA VAL A 185 -9.99 -2.71 2.08
C VAL A 185 -10.55 -4.13 2.10
N HIS A 186 -11.76 -4.29 1.60
CA HIS A 186 -12.49 -5.57 1.50
C HIS A 186 -13.48 -5.52 0.32
N HIS A 187 -14.27 -6.59 0.12
CA HIS A 187 -15.15 -6.72 -1.03
C HIS A 187 -16.10 -5.53 -1.26
N ASP A 188 -16.60 -4.89 -0.20
CA ASP A 188 -17.57 -3.78 -0.32
C ASP A 188 -16.90 -2.42 -0.57
N THR A 189 -15.61 -2.27 -0.23
CA THR A 189 -14.88 -1.00 -0.35
C THR A 189 -13.96 -0.96 -1.57
N ILE A 190 -13.48 -2.11 -2.02
CA ILE A 190 -12.44 -2.23 -3.05
C ILE A 190 -12.81 -1.54 -4.37
N ALA A 191 -14.07 -1.63 -4.78
CA ALA A 191 -14.52 -1.01 -6.02
C ALA A 191 -14.37 0.52 -5.98
N ASN A 192 -14.76 1.16 -4.86
CA ASN A 192 -14.62 2.60 -4.67
C ASN A 192 -13.15 3.04 -4.64
N VAL A 193 -12.30 2.26 -3.96
CA VAL A 193 -10.85 2.52 -3.86
C VAL A 193 -10.19 2.46 -5.23
N VAL A 194 -10.49 1.44 -6.04
CA VAL A 194 -9.98 1.30 -7.41
C VAL A 194 -10.52 2.41 -8.31
N CYS A 195 -11.81 2.72 -8.22
CA CYS A 195 -12.41 3.81 -9.01
C CYS A 195 -11.82 5.18 -8.68
N ALA A 196 -11.45 5.43 -7.43
CA ALA A 196 -10.75 6.64 -7.03
C ALA A 196 -9.33 6.76 -7.62
N GLY A 197 -8.67 5.63 -7.95
CA GLY A 197 -7.38 5.63 -8.63
C GLY A 197 -6.26 4.86 -7.95
N ALA A 198 -6.56 4.09 -6.90
CA ALA A 198 -5.59 3.23 -6.26
C ALA A 198 -5.17 2.06 -7.16
N GLU A 199 -3.90 1.67 -7.04
CA GLU A 199 -3.26 0.61 -7.82
C GLU A 199 -2.68 -0.50 -6.94
N ILE A 200 -2.30 -0.19 -5.71
CA ILE A 200 -1.80 -1.14 -4.71
C ILE A 200 -2.81 -1.17 -3.58
N LEU A 201 -3.35 -2.35 -3.30
CA LEU A 201 -4.46 -2.55 -2.38
C LEU A 201 -3.98 -3.39 -1.20
N VAL A 202 -3.80 -2.75 -0.05
CA VAL A 202 -3.42 -3.44 1.17
C VAL A 202 -4.67 -3.99 1.84
N ALA A 203 -4.67 -5.30 2.13
CA ALA A 203 -5.77 -5.96 2.80
C ALA A 203 -5.24 -6.99 3.81
N GLY A 204 -5.64 -6.86 5.07
CA GLY A 204 -5.28 -7.78 6.16
C GLY A 204 -6.40 -8.77 6.48
N SER A 205 -7.33 -8.38 7.36
CA SER A 205 -8.45 -9.20 7.84
C SER A 205 -9.27 -9.84 6.72
N ALA A 206 -9.52 -9.12 5.63
CA ALA A 206 -10.24 -9.64 4.47
C ALA A 206 -9.56 -10.86 3.80
N ILE A 207 -8.27 -11.07 4.04
CA ILE A 207 -7.50 -12.19 3.47
C ILE A 207 -7.26 -13.28 4.52
N PHE A 208 -6.88 -12.91 5.75
CA PHE A 208 -6.35 -13.88 6.71
C PHE A 208 -7.37 -14.35 7.77
N GLU A 209 -8.45 -13.60 8.00
CA GLU A 209 -9.40 -13.93 9.08
C GLU A 209 -10.61 -14.75 8.61
N HIS A 210 -10.79 -14.97 7.31
CA HIS A 210 -12.00 -15.58 6.74
C HIS A 210 -11.70 -16.81 5.85
N GLY A 211 -11.12 -17.86 6.41
CA GLY A 211 -10.87 -19.11 5.69
C GLY A 211 -9.50 -19.21 5.04
N SER A 212 -9.42 -19.70 3.81
CA SER A 212 -8.14 -19.88 3.11
C SER A 212 -7.58 -18.55 2.59
N PRO A 213 -6.36 -18.12 3.02
CA PRO A 213 -5.74 -16.91 2.48
C PRO A 213 -5.62 -16.91 0.95
N ARG A 214 -5.37 -18.07 0.35
CA ARG A 214 -5.32 -18.25 -1.11
C ARG A 214 -6.65 -17.88 -1.78
N GLU A 215 -7.75 -18.45 -1.29
CA GLU A 215 -9.07 -18.20 -1.89
C GLU A 215 -9.55 -16.77 -1.65
N SER A 216 -9.29 -16.24 -0.45
CA SER A 216 -9.66 -14.87 -0.10
C SER A 216 -8.89 -13.86 -0.95
N ALA A 217 -7.58 -14.03 -1.15
CA ALA A 217 -6.77 -13.19 -2.02
C ALA A 217 -7.26 -13.24 -3.48
N SER A 218 -7.55 -14.45 -4.00
CA SER A 218 -8.06 -14.62 -5.38
C SER A 218 -9.38 -13.88 -5.58
N ARG A 219 -10.35 -14.07 -4.69
CA ARG A 219 -11.66 -13.42 -4.76
C ARG A 219 -11.56 -11.89 -4.67
N LEU A 220 -10.70 -11.38 -3.76
CA LEU A 220 -10.52 -9.94 -3.60
C LEU A 220 -9.87 -9.33 -4.85
N LEU A 221 -8.88 -9.99 -5.43
CA LEU A 221 -8.23 -9.56 -6.67
C LEU A 221 -9.19 -9.60 -7.88
N GLU A 222 -10.07 -10.58 -7.95
CA GLU A 222 -11.13 -10.65 -8.97
C GLU A 222 -12.09 -9.46 -8.85
N SER A 223 -12.50 -9.10 -7.63
CA SER A 223 -13.34 -7.92 -7.36
C SER A 223 -12.66 -6.63 -7.80
N ALA A 224 -11.36 -6.47 -7.51
CA ALA A 224 -10.57 -5.32 -7.93
C ALA A 224 -10.48 -5.22 -9.46
N ARG A 225 -10.20 -6.33 -10.15
CA ARG A 225 -10.10 -6.38 -11.62
C ARG A 225 -11.46 -6.10 -12.29
N ALA A 226 -12.56 -6.54 -11.70
CA ALA A 226 -13.90 -6.21 -12.17
C ALA A 226 -14.18 -4.71 -12.07
N ALA A 227 -13.78 -4.06 -10.97
CA ALA A 227 -13.92 -2.62 -10.79
C ALA A 227 -13.13 -1.82 -11.83
N VAL A 228 -11.90 -2.24 -12.18
CA VAL A 228 -11.11 -1.61 -13.26
C VAL A 228 -11.85 -1.68 -14.60
N LYS A 229 -12.39 -2.84 -14.96
CA LYS A 229 -13.12 -3.02 -16.23
C LYS A 229 -14.35 -2.10 -16.31
N ASN A 230 -15.08 -1.97 -15.20
CA ASN A 230 -16.25 -1.09 -15.13
C ASN A 230 -15.84 0.38 -15.30
N ARG A 231 -14.80 0.83 -14.58
CA ARG A 231 -14.25 2.19 -14.71
C ARG A 231 -13.85 2.53 -16.15
N VAL A 232 -13.16 1.62 -16.84
CA VAL A 232 -12.74 1.81 -18.24
C VAL A 232 -13.96 1.93 -19.17
N ARG A 233 -15.01 1.12 -18.96
CA ARG A 233 -16.25 1.20 -19.74
C ARG A 233 -16.96 2.55 -19.57
N ASP A 234 -17.06 3.04 -18.31
CA ASP A 234 -17.72 4.31 -18.01
C ASP A 234 -16.97 5.49 -18.66
N LEU A 235 -15.63 5.51 -18.58
CA LEU A 235 -14.81 6.54 -19.24
C LEU A 235 -14.94 6.50 -20.77
N SER A 236 -15.04 5.31 -21.36
CA SER A 236 -15.22 5.14 -22.80
C SER A 236 -16.61 5.62 -23.28
N SER A 237 -17.64 5.43 -22.47
CA SER A 237 -19.02 5.88 -22.79
C SER A 237 -19.17 7.40 -22.75
N VAL A 238 -18.41 8.09 -21.87
CA VAL A 238 -18.40 9.56 -21.77
C VAL A 238 -17.60 10.21 -22.91
N ALA A 239 -16.53 9.56 -23.40
CA ALA A 239 -15.71 10.05 -24.49
C ALA A 239 -16.33 9.84 -25.88
N GLY A 240 -17.36 8.99 -26.02
CA GLY A 240 -18.07 8.65 -27.27
C GLY A 240 -19.44 9.31 -27.43
N GLY A 241 -19.76 10.32 -26.64
CA GLY A 241 -20.98 11.13 -26.81
C GLY A 241 -20.96 12.00 -28.09
N PRO A 242 -22.11 12.22 -28.71
CA PRO A 242 -22.25 12.78 -30.05
C PRO A 242 -21.73 14.19 -30.21
#